data_2fbace2726c320fdb01cf681b3f9e2f7
#
_entry.id   2fbace2726c320fdb01cf681b3f9e2f7
#
_cell.length_a   1.000
_cell.length_b   1.000
_cell.length_c   1.000
_cell.angle_alpha   90.00
_cell.angle_beta   90.00
_cell.angle_gamma   90.00
#
_symmetry.space_group_name_H-M   'P 1'
#
loop_
_entity.id
_entity.type
_entity.pdbx_description
1 polymer ?
#
loop_
_entity_poly.entity_id
_entity_poly.type
_entity_poly.pdbx_seq_one_letter_code
_entity_poly.pdbx_strand_id
1 'polypeptide(L)'
;EPVSVYQGVNWEPYLLELSSGEIHCYFTDSSRTGIEGKDTGTAMVISRDGGQTWTPSFGGIPYYVIRMKWEQDGKTYFNHQMPSVIQLKGSNELAAAVETNNRGTYYISLAYSGEDGEWDHLDADQEGPADSDNLSFLGSAPYLSQFPSGETVLSYNKSSTFYMKMGDAKARNFGSAYSPFSGKGYWGTLNLVNPHQLVGAMPDTSNGTIMLSQFILNHRINAVRRNVKVDGNNKEWVNTDHALFVGEKSQVQGTLRCSCDDKNVYFLVEVLDRSLLRGDYATVYLSG
;
A
#
# COMPACT_ATOMS: atom_id res chain seq x y z
N GLU A 1 -21.35 -4.32 -20.02
CA GLU A 1 -20.75 -3.40 -21.00
C GLU A 1 -19.85 -2.41 -20.29
N PRO A 2 -18.78 -1.87 -20.95
CA PRO A 2 -17.92 -0.85 -20.34
C PRO A 2 -18.71 0.42 -20.04
N VAL A 3 -18.43 1.04 -18.89
CA VAL A 3 -19.03 2.31 -18.46
C VAL A 3 -17.95 3.38 -18.46
N SER A 4 -18.20 4.51 -19.15
CA SER A 4 -17.31 5.67 -19.10
C SER A 4 -17.62 6.48 -17.85
N VAL A 5 -16.62 6.67 -16.99
CA VAL A 5 -16.81 7.27 -15.67
C VAL A 5 -16.36 8.73 -15.60
N TYR A 6 -15.45 9.13 -16.47
CA TYR A 6 -14.91 10.48 -16.51
C TYR A 6 -14.56 10.90 -17.95
N GLN A 7 -14.71 12.20 -18.26
CA GLN A 7 -14.33 12.80 -19.53
C GLN A 7 -13.33 13.94 -19.28
N GLY A 8 -12.09 13.74 -19.69
CA GLY A 8 -11.03 14.73 -19.54
C GLY A 8 -9.65 14.12 -19.82
N VAL A 9 -8.61 14.91 -19.62
CA VAL A 9 -7.23 14.43 -19.66
C VAL A 9 -6.91 13.78 -18.32
N ASN A 10 -6.82 12.47 -18.29
CA ASN A 10 -6.62 11.70 -17.06
C ASN A 10 -5.54 10.64 -17.22
N TRP A 11 -4.92 10.29 -16.08
CA TRP A 11 -3.84 9.30 -15.97
C TRP A 11 -4.01 8.45 -14.71
N GLU A 12 -3.43 7.27 -14.71
CA GLU A 12 -3.19 6.44 -13.52
C GLU A 12 -4.45 6.18 -12.69
N PRO A 13 -5.48 5.55 -13.28
CA PRO A 13 -6.70 5.26 -12.52
C PRO A 13 -6.43 4.23 -11.41
N TYR A 14 -7.01 4.48 -10.25
CA TYR A 14 -6.93 3.61 -9.08
C TYR A 14 -8.34 3.38 -8.53
N LEU A 15 -8.75 2.12 -8.41
CA LEU A 15 -10.05 1.74 -7.87
C LEU A 15 -9.91 1.28 -6.42
N LEU A 16 -10.80 1.78 -5.57
CA LEU A 16 -10.93 1.38 -4.18
C LEU A 16 -12.40 1.09 -3.88
N GLU A 17 -12.70 -0.14 -3.47
CA GLU A 17 -13.97 -0.49 -2.88
C GLU A 17 -13.87 -0.35 -1.36
N LEU A 18 -14.74 0.48 -0.78
CA LEU A 18 -14.83 0.69 0.66
C LEU A 18 -15.58 -0.45 1.33
N SER A 19 -15.41 -0.60 2.63
CA SER A 19 -16.15 -1.58 3.43
C SER A 19 -17.68 -1.37 3.41
N SER A 20 -18.15 -0.19 3.03
CA SER A 20 -19.56 0.13 2.78
C SER A 20 -20.10 -0.43 1.45
N GLY A 21 -19.23 -0.87 0.54
CA GLY A 21 -19.55 -1.22 -0.85
C GLY A 21 -19.54 -0.04 -1.81
N GLU A 22 -19.23 1.17 -1.35
CA GLU A 22 -19.00 2.32 -2.23
C GLU A 22 -17.68 2.14 -2.98
N ILE A 23 -17.65 2.46 -4.27
CA ILE A 23 -16.47 2.35 -5.12
C ILE A 23 -15.97 3.75 -5.47
N HIS A 24 -14.73 4.03 -5.16
CA HIS A 24 -14.04 5.25 -5.58
C HIS A 24 -13.11 4.94 -6.76
N CYS A 25 -13.17 5.77 -7.79
CA CYS A 25 -12.18 5.79 -8.86
C CYS A 25 -11.34 7.07 -8.74
N TYR A 26 -10.12 6.93 -8.29
CA TYR A 26 -9.14 8.01 -8.20
C TYR A 26 -8.31 8.07 -9.48
N PHE A 27 -7.88 9.25 -9.86
CA PHE A 27 -7.02 9.45 -11.03
C PHE A 27 -6.31 10.80 -10.96
N THR A 28 -5.26 10.93 -11.75
CA THR A 28 -4.63 12.23 -12.01
C THR A 28 -5.45 12.97 -13.05
N ASP A 29 -5.97 14.15 -12.71
CA ASP A 29 -6.69 15.03 -13.64
C ASP A 29 -5.82 16.18 -14.10
N SER A 30 -5.62 16.30 -15.41
CA SER A 30 -4.92 17.40 -16.07
C SER A 30 -5.84 18.23 -16.97
N SER A 31 -7.15 18.05 -16.89
CA SER A 31 -8.11 18.70 -17.78
C SER A 31 -8.24 20.20 -17.53
N ARG A 32 -7.81 20.67 -16.37
CA ARG A 32 -7.93 22.06 -15.95
C ARG A 32 -6.69 22.91 -16.23
N THR A 33 -5.77 22.39 -17.04
CA THR A 33 -4.54 23.10 -17.42
C THR A 33 -4.78 24.48 -18.07
N GLY A 34 -5.95 24.67 -18.68
CA GLY A 34 -6.32 25.93 -19.29
C GLY A 34 -6.69 27.05 -18.31
N ILE A 35 -6.91 26.75 -17.04
CA ILE A 35 -7.28 27.72 -16.02
C ILE A 35 -6.04 28.37 -15.44
N GLU A 36 -5.03 27.59 -15.10
CA GLU A 36 -3.84 28.07 -14.40
C GLU A 36 -2.53 27.42 -14.89
N GLY A 37 -2.44 27.10 -16.16
CA GLY A 37 -1.20 26.65 -16.76
C GLY A 37 -1.06 25.13 -16.86
N LYS A 38 -0.56 24.41 -15.90
CA LYS A 38 -0.35 22.94 -15.94
C LYS A 38 -0.85 22.29 -14.66
N ASP A 39 -2.09 22.54 -14.35
CA ASP A 39 -2.72 21.99 -13.15
C ASP A 39 -2.87 20.48 -13.26
N THR A 40 -2.34 19.78 -12.31
CA THR A 40 -2.50 18.35 -12.15
C THR A 40 -2.90 18.06 -10.71
N GLY A 41 -4.09 17.56 -10.52
CA GLY A 41 -4.62 17.22 -9.21
C GLY A 41 -5.01 15.76 -9.12
N THR A 42 -5.03 15.21 -7.91
CA THR A 42 -5.65 13.92 -7.65
C THR A 42 -7.15 14.14 -7.51
N ALA A 43 -7.90 13.57 -8.43
CA ALA A 43 -9.34 13.66 -8.50
C ALA A 43 -10.01 12.30 -8.26
N MET A 44 -11.32 12.30 -8.03
CA MET A 44 -12.10 11.08 -7.90
C MET A 44 -13.53 11.22 -8.39
N VAL A 45 -14.12 10.09 -8.74
CA VAL A 45 -15.57 9.89 -8.94
C VAL A 45 -16.01 8.68 -8.11
N ILE A 46 -17.29 8.65 -7.73
CA ILE A 46 -17.83 7.72 -6.75
C ILE A 46 -18.99 6.94 -7.36
N SER A 47 -19.04 5.64 -7.13
CA SER A 47 -20.21 4.80 -7.42
C SER A 47 -20.77 4.18 -6.13
N ARG A 48 -22.10 4.18 -6.03
CA ARG A 48 -22.86 3.59 -4.90
C ARG A 48 -23.72 2.40 -5.32
N ASP A 49 -23.58 1.94 -6.55
CA ASP A 49 -24.43 0.90 -7.16
C ASP A 49 -23.61 -0.19 -7.88
N GLY A 50 -22.42 -0.46 -7.38
CA GLY A 50 -21.54 -1.48 -7.94
C GLY A 50 -20.92 -1.09 -9.31
N GLY A 51 -20.70 0.19 -9.55
CA GLY A 51 -20.04 0.68 -10.76
C GLY A 51 -20.99 0.97 -11.93
N GLN A 52 -22.31 0.90 -11.72
CA GLN A 52 -23.29 1.13 -12.78
C GLN A 52 -23.46 2.62 -13.09
N THR A 53 -23.52 3.46 -12.05
CA THR A 53 -23.54 4.91 -12.18
C THR A 53 -22.46 5.57 -11.31
N TRP A 54 -22.06 6.78 -11.69
CA TRP A 54 -20.97 7.50 -11.05
C TRP A 54 -21.35 8.95 -10.78
N THR A 55 -20.81 9.48 -9.67
CA THR A 55 -21.00 10.86 -9.24
C THR A 55 -19.64 11.54 -9.10
N PRO A 56 -19.42 12.74 -9.67
CA PRO A 56 -20.31 13.40 -10.64
C PRO A 56 -20.56 12.55 -11.88
N SER A 57 -21.68 12.82 -12.57
CA SER A 57 -22.01 12.10 -13.81
C SER A 57 -20.98 12.37 -14.89
N PHE A 58 -20.90 11.48 -15.87
CA PHE A 58 -20.00 11.61 -17.02
C PHE A 58 -20.07 13.01 -17.66
N GLY A 59 -18.91 13.64 -17.80
CA GLY A 59 -18.79 15.03 -18.28
C GLY A 59 -18.90 16.09 -17.18
N GLY A 60 -19.20 15.71 -15.93
CA GLY A 60 -19.14 16.62 -14.79
C GLY A 60 -17.72 16.87 -14.29
N ILE A 61 -17.56 17.88 -13.44
CA ILE A 61 -16.29 18.17 -12.79
C ILE A 61 -16.07 17.15 -11.66
N PRO A 62 -14.94 16.42 -11.62
CA PRO A 62 -14.69 15.43 -10.58
C PRO A 62 -14.45 16.10 -9.23
N TYR A 63 -14.54 15.33 -8.15
CA TYR A 63 -14.09 15.76 -6.83
C TYR A 63 -12.57 15.75 -6.77
N TYR A 64 -11.97 16.71 -6.05
CA TYR A 64 -10.53 16.72 -5.84
C TYR A 64 -10.17 16.27 -4.43
N VAL A 65 -9.26 15.31 -4.35
CA VAL A 65 -8.77 14.72 -3.10
C VAL A 65 -7.66 15.56 -2.50
N ILE A 66 -6.72 15.97 -3.33
CA ILE A 66 -5.58 16.76 -2.92
C ILE A 66 -5.14 17.67 -4.06
N ARG A 67 -5.02 18.95 -3.75
CA ARG A 67 -4.44 19.98 -4.61
C ARG A 67 -3.70 20.98 -3.73
N MET A 68 -2.39 20.99 -3.82
CA MET A 68 -1.58 22.03 -3.20
C MET A 68 -1.09 22.96 -4.30
N LYS A 69 -1.33 24.24 -4.17
CA LYS A 69 -0.85 25.23 -5.14
C LYS A 69 0.49 25.83 -4.75
N TRP A 70 1.25 26.21 -5.74
CA TRP A 70 2.40 27.10 -5.59
C TRP A 70 2.40 28.13 -6.70
N GLU A 71 3.08 29.26 -6.50
CA GLU A 71 3.22 30.31 -7.49
C GLU A 71 4.64 30.31 -8.08
N GLN A 72 4.71 30.47 -9.38
CA GLN A 72 5.94 30.65 -10.14
C GLN A 72 5.67 31.57 -11.33
N ASP A 73 6.51 32.62 -11.50
CA ASP A 73 6.41 33.56 -12.62
C ASP A 73 5.01 34.20 -12.76
N GLY A 74 4.35 34.45 -11.61
CA GLY A 74 3.01 35.02 -11.58
C GLY A 74 1.90 34.06 -11.99
N LYS A 75 2.17 32.76 -12.02
CA LYS A 75 1.19 31.69 -12.29
C LYS A 75 1.08 30.77 -11.12
N THR A 76 -0.13 30.30 -10.88
CA THR A 76 -0.44 29.29 -9.88
C THR A 76 -0.46 27.91 -10.54
N TYR A 77 0.11 26.93 -9.87
CA TYR A 77 0.19 25.54 -10.29
C TYR A 77 -0.33 24.61 -9.20
N PHE A 78 -0.98 23.52 -9.61
CA PHE A 78 -1.34 22.39 -8.78
C PHE A 78 -0.73 21.14 -9.41
N ASN A 79 -0.07 20.31 -8.63
CA ASN A 79 0.57 19.12 -9.21
C ASN A 79 0.67 17.99 -8.19
N HIS A 80 -0.42 17.21 -8.09
CA HIS A 80 -0.48 15.99 -7.31
C HIS A 80 -1.04 14.88 -8.19
N GLN A 81 -0.28 13.83 -8.36
CA GLN A 81 -0.54 12.80 -9.37
C GLN A 81 -0.25 11.39 -8.82
N MET A 82 -0.58 10.37 -9.59
CA MET A 82 -0.31 8.96 -9.30
C MET A 82 -0.88 8.51 -7.95
N PRO A 83 -2.20 8.61 -7.73
CA PRO A 83 -2.80 8.27 -6.45
C PRO A 83 -2.74 6.78 -6.15
N SER A 84 -2.43 6.44 -4.91
CA SER A 84 -2.66 5.14 -4.32
C SER A 84 -3.38 5.34 -2.99
N VAL A 85 -4.60 4.84 -2.87
CA VAL A 85 -5.49 5.13 -1.74
C VAL A 85 -5.93 3.84 -1.06
N ILE A 86 -5.94 3.83 0.25
CA ILE A 86 -6.45 2.71 1.05
C ILE A 86 -7.48 3.21 2.07
N GLN A 87 -8.46 2.38 2.40
CA GLN A 87 -9.24 2.53 3.62
C GLN A 87 -8.46 1.90 4.76
N LEU A 88 -8.25 2.65 5.85
CA LEU A 88 -7.52 2.17 7.00
C LEU A 88 -8.35 1.11 7.75
N LYS A 89 -7.70 0.02 8.11
CA LYS A 89 -8.36 -1.11 8.75
C LYS A 89 -8.98 -0.73 10.10
N GLY A 90 -10.25 -1.10 10.28
CA GLY A 90 -11.01 -0.81 11.50
C GLY A 90 -11.42 0.65 11.64
N SER A 91 -11.32 1.42 10.56
CA SER A 91 -11.70 2.83 10.47
C SER A 91 -12.40 3.10 9.13
N ASN A 92 -13.12 4.22 9.05
CA ASN A 92 -13.57 4.76 7.77
C ASN A 92 -12.53 5.72 7.16
N GLU A 93 -11.53 6.14 7.92
CA GLU A 93 -10.48 7.05 7.45
C GLU A 93 -9.77 6.46 6.22
N LEU A 94 -9.55 7.29 5.22
CA LEU A 94 -8.79 6.96 4.01
C LEU A 94 -7.41 7.59 4.09
N ALA A 95 -6.41 6.89 3.57
CA ALA A 95 -5.07 7.41 3.40
C ALA A 95 -4.69 7.35 1.93
N ALA A 96 -4.24 8.47 1.37
CA ALA A 96 -3.75 8.59 0.00
C ALA A 96 -2.26 8.88 0.00
N ALA A 97 -1.51 8.17 -0.82
CA ALA A 97 -0.15 8.53 -1.20
C ALA A 97 -0.16 9.03 -2.64
N VAL A 98 0.46 10.18 -2.86
CA VAL A 98 0.52 10.83 -4.18
C VAL A 98 1.94 11.30 -4.47
N GLU A 99 2.24 11.41 -5.76
CA GLU A 99 3.45 12.06 -6.22
C GLU A 99 3.20 13.57 -6.34
N THR A 100 4.01 14.36 -5.69
CA THR A 100 3.96 15.82 -5.76
C THR A 100 5.15 16.35 -6.53
N ASN A 101 4.90 17.00 -7.65
CA ASN A 101 5.92 17.70 -8.41
C ASN A 101 5.99 19.15 -7.95
N ASN A 102 6.97 19.47 -7.14
CA ASN A 102 7.27 20.85 -6.75
C ASN A 102 8.43 21.38 -7.60
N ARG A 103 8.10 22.12 -8.66
CA ARG A 103 9.10 22.76 -9.55
C ARG A 103 10.17 21.81 -10.10
N GLY A 104 9.72 20.62 -10.56
CA GLY A 104 10.63 19.61 -11.11
C GLY A 104 11.29 18.70 -10.07
N THR A 105 11.06 18.92 -8.78
CA THR A 105 11.47 18.03 -7.72
C THR A 105 10.27 17.21 -7.25
N TYR A 106 10.42 15.89 -7.26
CA TYR A 106 9.34 14.97 -6.92
C TYR A 106 9.42 14.50 -5.48
N TYR A 107 8.29 14.57 -4.80
CA TYR A 107 8.12 14.15 -3.40
C TYR A 107 6.94 13.18 -3.29
N ILE A 108 6.97 12.35 -2.26
CA ILE A 108 5.80 11.62 -1.83
C ILE A 108 5.06 12.48 -0.82
N SER A 109 3.80 12.77 -1.10
CA SER A 109 2.88 13.43 -0.18
C SER A 109 1.81 12.44 0.28
N LEU A 110 1.39 12.59 1.52
CA LEU A 110 0.33 11.81 2.13
C LEU A 110 -0.83 12.72 2.46
N ALA A 111 -2.04 12.31 2.14
CA ALA A 111 -3.27 12.98 2.50
C ALA A 111 -4.19 12.01 3.23
N TYR A 112 -5.05 12.53 4.09
CA TYR A 112 -5.97 11.73 4.90
C TYR A 112 -7.37 12.35 4.83
N SER A 113 -8.38 11.50 4.74
CA SER A 113 -9.77 11.92 4.90
C SER A 113 -10.09 12.21 6.36
N GLY A 114 -11.30 12.71 6.64
CA GLY A 114 -11.86 12.66 7.98
C GLY A 114 -12.06 11.21 8.48
N GLU A 115 -12.34 11.04 9.78
CA GLU A 115 -12.63 9.74 10.37
C GLU A 115 -13.92 9.10 9.82
N ASP A 116 -14.78 9.89 9.18
CA ASP A 116 -15.99 9.47 8.45
C ASP A 116 -15.70 8.94 7.04
N GLY A 117 -14.45 9.11 6.55
CA GLY A 117 -14.04 8.73 5.20
C GLY A 117 -14.27 9.82 4.14
N GLU A 118 -14.74 10.98 4.56
CA GLU A 118 -14.97 12.09 3.64
C GLU A 118 -13.71 12.95 3.47
N TRP A 119 -13.48 13.38 2.23
CA TRP A 119 -12.40 14.32 1.91
C TRP A 119 -12.89 15.76 2.11
N ASP A 120 -12.14 16.57 2.85
CA ASP A 120 -12.53 17.92 3.23
C ASP A 120 -12.64 18.91 2.07
N HIS A 121 -11.95 18.62 0.96
CA HIS A 121 -11.88 19.52 -0.20
C HIS A 121 -12.29 18.80 -1.47
N LEU A 122 -13.57 18.88 -1.79
CA LEU A 122 -14.14 18.22 -2.96
C LEU A 122 -14.32 19.17 -4.15
N ASP A 123 -14.13 20.47 -3.96
CA ASP A 123 -14.31 21.47 -5.02
C ASP A 123 -13.03 21.68 -5.82
N ALA A 124 -13.21 21.86 -7.14
CA ALA A 124 -12.12 22.01 -8.09
C ALA A 124 -11.18 23.20 -7.81
N ASP A 125 -11.65 24.23 -7.15
CA ASP A 125 -10.91 25.48 -6.91
C ASP A 125 -10.32 25.58 -5.50
N GLN A 126 -10.52 24.54 -4.66
CA GLN A 126 -9.97 24.50 -3.31
C GLN A 126 -8.62 23.78 -3.29
N GLU A 127 -7.75 24.20 -2.40
CA GLU A 127 -6.53 23.49 -2.06
C GLU A 127 -6.89 22.19 -1.34
N GLY A 128 -6.06 21.18 -1.47
CA GLY A 128 -6.19 19.94 -0.73
C GLY A 128 -5.93 20.13 0.77
N PRO A 129 -6.13 19.08 1.57
CA PRO A 129 -5.99 19.15 3.02
C PRO A 129 -4.59 19.63 3.42
N ALA A 130 -4.54 20.39 4.50
CA ALA A 130 -3.31 21.02 5.01
C ALA A 130 -2.19 20.02 5.35
N ASP A 131 -2.53 18.77 5.62
CA ASP A 131 -1.57 17.68 5.83
C ASP A 131 -0.79 17.28 4.56
N SER A 132 -1.12 17.90 3.42
CA SER A 132 -0.25 17.89 2.25
C SER A 132 1.13 18.51 2.51
N ASP A 133 1.32 19.16 3.64
CA ASP A 133 2.64 19.58 4.14
C ASP A 133 3.61 18.42 4.38
N ASN A 134 3.12 17.21 4.38
CA ASN A 134 3.95 16.02 4.39
C ASN A 134 4.60 15.75 3.02
N LEU A 135 5.31 16.72 2.48
CA LEU A 135 6.42 16.51 1.55
C LEU A 135 7.49 15.69 2.28
N SER A 136 7.12 14.49 2.71
CA SER A 136 7.85 13.79 3.75
C SER A 136 9.20 13.27 3.25
N PHE A 137 9.35 13.03 1.97
CA PHE A 137 10.63 12.58 1.39
C PHE A 137 10.62 12.60 -0.14
N LEU A 138 11.82 12.70 -0.71
CA LEU A 138 12.03 12.65 -2.17
C LEU A 138 11.63 11.29 -2.73
N GLY A 139 10.78 11.30 -3.73
CA GLY A 139 10.33 10.08 -4.39
C GLY A 139 9.24 10.34 -5.42
N SER A 140 8.90 9.30 -6.16
CA SER A 140 7.88 9.30 -7.22
C SER A 140 7.14 7.96 -7.24
N ALA A 141 6.01 7.91 -7.94
CA ALA A 141 5.24 6.70 -8.17
C ALA A 141 4.94 5.93 -6.87
N PRO A 142 4.22 6.50 -5.90
CA PRO A 142 3.91 5.83 -4.64
C PRO A 142 2.91 4.71 -4.82
N TYR A 143 3.00 3.70 -3.95
CA TYR A 143 1.97 2.71 -3.78
C TYR A 143 1.81 2.37 -2.29
N LEU A 144 0.57 2.43 -1.80
CA LEU A 144 0.25 2.21 -0.40
C LEU A 144 -0.52 0.90 -0.23
N SER A 145 -0.18 0.13 0.78
CA SER A 145 -0.87 -1.10 1.15
C SER A 145 -0.93 -1.24 2.66
N GLN A 146 -1.87 -2.02 3.18
CA GLN A 146 -1.99 -2.26 4.61
C GLN A 146 -2.19 -3.75 4.89
N PHE A 147 -1.42 -4.29 5.83
CA PHE A 147 -1.64 -5.64 6.33
C PHE A 147 -2.92 -5.72 7.18
N PRO A 148 -3.60 -6.86 7.21
CA PRO A 148 -4.76 -7.06 8.09
C PRO A 148 -4.47 -6.84 9.58
N SER A 149 -3.22 -6.93 10.00
CA SER A 149 -2.78 -6.61 11.38
C SER A 149 -2.64 -5.12 11.66
N GLY A 150 -2.72 -4.28 10.62
CA GLY A 150 -2.76 -2.82 10.71
C GLY A 150 -1.54 -2.10 10.16
N GLU A 151 -0.37 -2.72 10.11
CA GLU A 151 0.84 -2.08 9.61
C GLU A 151 0.69 -1.69 8.14
N THR A 152 1.13 -0.49 7.77
CA THR A 152 1.12 0.00 6.40
C THR A 152 2.48 -0.15 5.74
N VAL A 153 2.48 -0.31 4.43
CA VAL A 153 3.67 -0.32 3.60
C VAL A 153 3.49 0.71 2.49
N LEU A 154 4.43 1.61 2.39
CA LEU A 154 4.51 2.58 1.31
C LEU A 154 5.72 2.25 0.44
N SER A 155 5.49 1.99 -0.84
CA SER A 155 6.57 1.91 -1.82
C SER A 155 6.67 3.18 -2.65
N TYR A 156 7.84 3.47 -3.16
CA TYR A 156 8.11 4.60 -4.04
C TYR A 156 9.41 4.38 -4.81
N ASN A 157 9.60 5.14 -5.87
CA ASN A 157 10.85 5.17 -6.61
C ASN A 157 11.64 6.46 -6.29
N LYS A 158 12.95 6.33 -6.21
CA LYS A 158 13.89 7.47 -6.15
C LYS A 158 15.14 7.13 -6.94
N SER A 159 15.50 7.97 -7.90
CA SER A 159 16.67 7.75 -8.77
C SER A 159 16.69 6.34 -9.39
N SER A 160 15.55 5.93 -9.94
CA SER A 160 15.33 4.60 -10.55
C SER A 160 15.46 3.41 -9.58
N THR A 161 15.51 3.63 -8.29
CA THR A 161 15.55 2.59 -7.26
C THR A 161 14.19 2.52 -6.57
N PHE A 162 13.70 1.31 -6.39
CA PHE A 162 12.48 1.06 -5.64
C PHE A 162 12.77 0.98 -4.15
N TYR A 163 12.02 1.71 -3.36
CA TYR A 163 12.09 1.71 -1.91
C TYR A 163 10.76 1.36 -1.27
N MET A 164 10.84 0.85 -0.07
CA MET A 164 9.69 0.60 0.80
C MET A 164 9.94 1.17 2.18
N LYS A 165 8.87 1.61 2.84
CA LYS A 165 8.84 2.04 4.24
C LYS A 165 7.67 1.38 4.95
N MET A 166 7.89 0.96 6.18
CA MET A 166 6.81 0.52 7.07
C MET A 166 6.26 1.71 7.85
N GLY A 167 4.95 1.80 7.92
CA GLY A 167 4.22 2.78 8.71
C GLY A 167 3.33 2.11 9.75
N ASP A 168 2.73 2.93 10.61
CA ASP A 168 1.77 2.48 11.61
C ASP A 168 0.38 2.17 11.02
N ALA A 169 -0.56 1.81 11.88
CA ALA A 169 -1.93 1.45 11.48
C ALA A 169 -2.75 2.64 10.91
N LYS A 170 -2.26 3.85 11.08
CA LYS A 170 -2.86 5.07 10.53
C LYS A 170 -2.15 5.58 9.28
N ALA A 171 -1.30 4.76 8.66
CA ALA A 171 -0.44 5.13 7.53
C ALA A 171 0.42 6.36 7.82
N ARG A 172 0.94 6.45 9.05
CA ARG A 172 1.83 7.52 9.54
C ARG A 172 3.11 6.91 10.10
N ASN A 173 4.03 7.77 10.56
CA ASN A 173 5.26 7.36 11.24
C ASN A 173 6.11 6.36 10.44
N PHE A 174 6.25 6.60 9.13
CA PHE A 174 7.04 5.74 8.25
C PHE A 174 8.51 5.71 8.66
N GLY A 175 9.01 4.51 8.93
CA GLY A 175 10.38 4.26 9.37
C GLY A 175 11.43 4.38 8.26
N SER A 176 12.57 3.73 8.46
CA SER A 176 13.67 3.73 7.50
C SER A 176 13.29 3.08 6.18
N ALA A 177 13.87 3.58 5.09
CA ALA A 177 13.66 3.01 3.77
C ALA A 177 14.48 1.73 3.57
N TYR A 178 13.88 0.77 2.87
CA TYR A 178 14.48 -0.48 2.46
C TYR A 178 14.32 -0.67 0.95
N SER A 179 15.37 -1.10 0.26
CA SER A 179 15.32 -1.39 -1.19
C SER A 179 15.47 -2.89 -1.43
N PRO A 180 14.43 -3.57 -1.93
CA PRO A 180 14.44 -5.02 -2.13
C PRO A 180 14.99 -5.46 -3.48
N PHE A 181 15.09 -4.55 -4.44
CA PHE A 181 15.51 -4.85 -5.80
C PHE A 181 16.92 -4.30 -6.08
N SER A 182 17.73 -5.09 -6.76
CA SER A 182 19.06 -4.67 -7.22
C SER A 182 19.03 -3.96 -8.59
N GLY A 183 17.95 -4.16 -9.36
CA GLY A 183 17.77 -3.52 -10.68
C GLY A 183 17.25 -2.09 -10.59
N LYS A 184 17.18 -1.43 -11.73
CA LYS A 184 16.73 -0.05 -11.86
C LYS A 184 15.44 0.03 -12.66
N GLY A 185 14.45 0.77 -12.16
CA GLY A 185 13.19 0.97 -12.84
C GLY A 185 12.30 1.98 -12.14
N TYR A 186 11.08 2.12 -12.66
CA TYR A 186 10.07 3.03 -12.17
C TYR A 186 8.72 2.31 -12.09
N TRP A 187 7.75 2.95 -11.45
CA TRP A 187 6.35 2.50 -11.39
C TRP A 187 6.20 1.10 -10.81
N GLY A 188 6.90 0.87 -9.71
CA GLY A 188 6.70 -0.36 -8.94
C GLY A 188 5.34 -0.38 -8.25
N THR A 189 4.86 -1.57 -7.95
CA THR A 189 3.59 -1.79 -7.26
C THR A 189 3.73 -2.78 -6.12
N LEU A 190 2.77 -2.77 -5.21
CA LEU A 190 2.64 -3.74 -4.12
C LEU A 190 1.27 -4.42 -4.19
N ASN A 191 1.23 -5.70 -3.87
CA ASN A 191 -0.01 -6.43 -3.68
C ASN A 191 0.07 -7.36 -2.48
N LEU A 192 -0.96 -7.33 -1.64
CA LEU A 192 -1.10 -8.23 -0.52
C LEU A 192 -1.56 -9.61 -1.03
N VAL A 193 -0.77 -10.64 -0.76
CA VAL A 193 -1.06 -12.02 -1.21
C VAL A 193 -1.82 -12.79 -0.13
N ASN A 194 -1.46 -12.56 1.12
CA ASN A 194 -2.12 -13.13 2.30
C ASN A 194 -1.87 -12.20 3.51
N PRO A 195 -2.44 -12.49 4.70
CA PRO A 195 -2.34 -11.59 5.85
C PRO A 195 -0.93 -11.21 6.31
N HIS A 196 0.10 -11.91 5.85
CA HIS A 196 1.50 -11.69 6.26
C HIS A 196 2.46 -11.49 5.09
N GLN A 197 1.95 -11.49 3.86
CA GLN A 197 2.80 -11.51 2.69
C GLN A 197 2.40 -10.47 1.65
N LEU A 198 3.36 -9.68 1.23
CA LEU A 198 3.28 -8.77 0.09
C LEU A 198 4.14 -9.29 -1.06
N VAL A 199 3.71 -9.01 -2.26
CA VAL A 199 4.55 -9.08 -3.47
C VAL A 199 4.76 -7.68 -4.01
N GLY A 200 6.01 -7.30 -4.19
CA GLY A 200 6.41 -6.12 -4.94
C GLY A 200 6.79 -6.50 -6.37
N ALA A 201 6.41 -5.68 -7.32
CA ALA A 201 6.79 -5.81 -8.72
C ALA A 201 7.38 -4.50 -9.23
N MET A 202 8.43 -4.58 -10.03
CA MET A 202 9.05 -3.41 -10.68
C MET A 202 9.66 -3.83 -12.03
N PRO A 203 9.50 -3.04 -13.09
CA PRO A 203 10.27 -3.29 -14.32
C PRO A 203 11.76 -3.02 -14.06
N ASP A 204 12.64 -3.86 -14.61
CA ASP A 204 14.06 -3.56 -14.73
C ASP A 204 14.31 -2.99 -16.13
N THR A 205 14.52 -1.68 -16.18
CA THR A 205 14.71 -0.97 -17.45
C THR A 205 16.09 -1.20 -18.07
N SER A 206 17.03 -1.77 -17.33
CA SER A 206 18.39 -2.04 -17.83
C SER A 206 18.46 -3.30 -18.69
N ASN A 207 17.58 -4.26 -18.47
CA ASN A 207 17.57 -5.53 -19.19
C ASN A 207 16.19 -5.95 -19.76
N GLY A 208 15.17 -5.09 -19.59
CA GLY A 208 13.83 -5.29 -20.14
C GLY A 208 13.04 -6.42 -19.45
N THR A 209 13.32 -6.71 -18.19
CA THR A 209 12.64 -7.74 -17.42
C THR A 209 11.70 -7.12 -16.36
N ILE A 210 10.85 -7.94 -15.76
CA ILE A 210 10.07 -7.59 -14.57
C ILE A 210 10.66 -8.35 -13.39
N MET A 211 11.02 -7.60 -12.35
CA MET A 211 11.46 -8.16 -11.08
C MET A 211 10.28 -8.32 -10.14
N LEU A 212 10.23 -9.43 -9.44
CA LEU A 212 9.28 -9.73 -8.38
C LEU A 212 10.04 -10.02 -7.09
N SER A 213 9.53 -9.51 -5.98
CA SER A 213 10.04 -9.84 -4.66
C SER A 213 8.89 -10.07 -3.69
N GLN A 214 9.05 -11.06 -2.83
CA GLN A 214 8.10 -11.35 -1.75
C GLN A 214 8.63 -10.79 -0.44
N PHE A 215 7.70 -10.21 0.34
CA PHE A 215 7.98 -9.69 1.66
C PHE A 215 7.07 -10.36 2.65
N ILE A 216 7.65 -10.80 3.76
CA ILE A 216 6.91 -11.44 4.84
C ILE A 216 6.95 -10.51 6.04
N LEU A 217 5.78 -10.19 6.58
CA LEU A 217 5.65 -9.48 7.83
C LEU A 217 5.94 -10.46 8.99
N ASN A 218 7.13 -10.33 9.55
CA ASN A 218 7.72 -11.36 10.43
C ASN A 218 7.78 -10.94 11.91
N HIS A 219 6.85 -10.14 12.37
CA HIS A 219 6.83 -9.63 13.75
C HIS A 219 5.63 -10.11 14.55
N ARG A 220 4.71 -10.85 13.93
CA ARG A 220 3.46 -11.30 14.55
C ARG A 220 3.01 -12.63 13.98
N ILE A 221 2.49 -13.47 14.86
CA ILE A 221 1.80 -14.71 14.52
C ILE A 221 0.46 -14.74 15.24
N ASN A 222 -0.58 -15.18 14.56
CA ASN A 222 -1.89 -15.40 15.17
C ASN A 222 -2.12 -16.90 15.37
N ALA A 223 -2.57 -17.28 16.56
CA ALA A 223 -3.01 -18.64 16.82
C ALA A 223 -4.33 -18.91 16.08
N VAL A 224 -4.32 -19.85 15.16
CA VAL A 224 -5.51 -20.26 14.42
C VAL A 224 -6.23 -21.36 15.21
N ARG A 225 -7.55 -21.18 15.43
CA ARG A 225 -8.35 -22.19 16.14
C ARG A 225 -8.53 -23.42 15.25
N ARG A 226 -8.02 -24.56 15.70
CA ARG A 226 -8.17 -25.87 15.06
C ARG A 226 -7.84 -27.03 16.00
N ASN A 227 -8.28 -28.20 15.62
CA ASN A 227 -7.88 -29.43 16.30
C ASN A 227 -6.47 -29.83 15.84
N VAL A 228 -5.53 -29.84 16.78
CA VAL A 228 -4.16 -30.23 16.54
C VAL A 228 -3.86 -31.50 17.29
N LYS A 229 -3.19 -32.45 16.66
CA LYS A 229 -2.67 -33.66 17.28
C LYS A 229 -1.15 -33.53 17.39
N VAL A 230 -0.65 -33.71 18.61
CA VAL A 230 0.80 -33.65 18.86
C VAL A 230 1.40 -35.05 18.59
N ASP A 231 1.66 -35.33 17.33
CA ASP A 231 2.19 -36.62 16.87
C ASP A 231 3.42 -36.52 15.94
N GLY A 232 3.98 -35.32 15.81
CA GLY A 232 5.12 -35.05 14.93
C GLY A 232 4.75 -34.92 13.45
N ASN A 233 3.46 -34.99 13.09
CA ASN A 233 2.97 -34.82 11.75
C ASN A 233 2.54 -33.36 11.55
N ASN A 234 2.86 -32.75 10.41
CA ASN A 234 2.54 -31.37 10.10
C ASN A 234 1.36 -31.19 9.13
N LYS A 235 0.67 -32.28 8.77
CA LYS A 235 -0.38 -32.24 7.71
C LYS A 235 -1.52 -31.28 8.02
N GLU A 236 -1.95 -31.21 9.28
CA GLU A 236 -2.99 -30.26 9.70
C GLU A 236 -2.53 -28.80 9.74
N TRP A 237 -1.22 -28.56 9.61
CA TRP A 237 -0.61 -27.24 9.55
C TRP A 237 -0.36 -26.74 8.12
N VAL A 238 -0.58 -27.60 7.13
CA VAL A 238 -0.32 -27.36 5.71
C VAL A 238 -1.23 -26.28 5.22
N ASN A 239 -1.51 -25.33 5.15
CA ASN A 239 -2.40 -24.21 4.75
C ASN A 239 -2.65 -23.20 5.88
N THR A 240 -1.72 -23.12 6.83
CA THR A 240 -1.74 -22.02 7.77
C THR A 240 -1.04 -20.82 7.13
N ASP A 241 -1.81 -19.80 6.82
CA ASP A 241 -1.30 -18.54 6.25
C ASP A 241 -0.48 -17.73 7.24
N HIS A 242 -0.42 -18.19 8.51
CA HIS A 242 0.24 -17.52 9.62
C HIS A 242 1.51 -18.28 10.00
N ALA A 243 2.67 -17.74 9.66
CA ALA A 243 3.96 -18.27 10.05
C ALA A 243 4.96 -17.15 10.30
N LEU A 244 5.84 -17.34 11.27
CA LEU A 244 7.06 -16.54 11.43
C LEU A 244 8.23 -17.33 10.83
N PHE A 245 9.16 -16.63 10.23
CA PHE A 245 10.36 -17.20 9.62
C PHE A 245 11.60 -16.62 10.29
N VAL A 246 12.57 -17.48 10.60
CA VAL A 246 13.84 -17.08 11.17
C VAL A 246 14.96 -17.70 10.35
N GLY A 247 15.97 -16.91 10.01
CA GLY A 247 17.08 -17.35 9.19
C GLY A 247 16.81 -17.29 7.68
N GLU A 248 17.72 -17.85 6.90
CA GLU A 248 17.71 -17.80 5.44
C GLU A 248 17.56 -19.20 4.83
N LYS A 249 16.70 -19.34 3.84
CA LYS A 249 16.47 -20.61 3.13
C LYS A 249 17.73 -21.20 2.49
N SER A 250 18.69 -20.35 2.17
CA SER A 250 19.99 -20.77 1.60
C SER A 250 20.90 -21.45 2.62
N GLN A 251 20.69 -21.21 3.90
CA GLN A 251 21.48 -21.74 5.01
C GLN A 251 20.61 -22.60 5.94
N VAL A 252 20.04 -21.97 6.96
CA VAL A 252 19.10 -22.56 7.92
C VAL A 252 17.89 -21.66 8.03
N GLN A 253 16.70 -22.20 7.87
CA GLN A 253 15.45 -21.46 8.09
C GLN A 253 14.56 -22.21 9.05
N GLY A 254 14.17 -21.53 10.13
CA GLY A 254 13.10 -21.96 11.04
C GLY A 254 11.77 -21.35 10.63
N THR A 255 10.71 -22.14 10.73
CA THR A 255 9.32 -21.69 10.57
C THR A 255 8.55 -22.01 11.84
N LEU A 256 7.91 -21.01 12.42
CA LEU A 256 7.05 -21.15 13.59
C LEU A 256 5.60 -20.92 13.19
N ARG A 257 4.73 -21.86 13.56
CA ARG A 257 3.26 -21.74 13.42
C ARG A 257 2.60 -21.89 14.77
N CYS A 258 1.46 -21.24 14.94
CA CYS A 258 0.71 -21.28 16.19
C CYS A 258 -0.75 -21.65 15.94
N SER A 259 -1.30 -22.46 16.82
CA SER A 259 -2.71 -22.86 16.82
C SER A 259 -3.24 -22.91 18.24
N CYS A 260 -4.55 -22.89 18.43
CA CYS A 260 -5.16 -23.03 19.75
C CYS A 260 -6.48 -23.81 19.69
N ASP A 261 -6.84 -24.38 20.83
CA ASP A 261 -8.18 -24.84 21.14
C ASP A 261 -8.71 -24.11 22.40
N ASP A 262 -9.72 -24.64 23.03
CA ASP A 262 -10.32 -24.02 24.25
C ASP A 262 -9.41 -24.11 25.49
N LYS A 263 -8.39 -24.92 25.47
CA LYS A 263 -7.56 -25.26 26.65
C LYS A 263 -6.07 -25.04 26.40
N ASN A 264 -5.62 -25.15 25.16
CA ASN A 264 -4.21 -25.25 24.84
C ASN A 264 -3.82 -24.30 23.70
N VAL A 265 -2.56 -23.91 23.72
CA VAL A 265 -1.86 -23.28 22.58
C VAL A 265 -0.82 -24.26 22.07
N TYR A 266 -0.79 -24.46 20.78
CA TYR A 266 0.11 -25.39 20.10
C TYR A 266 1.10 -24.62 19.24
N PHE A 267 2.34 -25.06 19.24
CA PHE A 267 3.39 -24.52 18.39
C PHE A 267 3.95 -25.63 17.52
N LEU A 268 4.09 -25.34 16.23
CA LEU A 268 4.85 -26.15 15.30
C LEU A 268 6.11 -25.37 14.90
N VAL A 269 7.27 -25.97 15.14
CA VAL A 269 8.56 -25.48 14.67
C VAL A 269 9.07 -26.43 13.61
N GLU A 270 9.26 -25.93 12.40
CA GLU A 270 9.86 -26.68 11.30
C GLU A 270 11.21 -26.02 10.97
N VAL A 271 12.25 -26.81 10.88
CA VAL A 271 13.60 -26.31 10.55
C VAL A 271 14.06 -26.94 9.25
N LEU A 272 14.35 -26.09 8.27
CA LEU A 272 15.04 -26.48 7.06
C LEU A 272 16.53 -26.24 7.29
N ASP A 273 17.26 -27.32 7.51
CA ASP A 273 18.70 -27.30 7.71
C ASP A 273 19.37 -28.26 6.72
N ARG A 274 20.47 -27.82 6.13
CA ARG A 274 21.26 -28.64 5.18
C ARG A 274 22.35 -29.45 5.86
N SER A 275 22.64 -29.19 7.12
CA SER A 275 23.72 -29.82 7.90
C SER A 275 23.28 -30.04 9.33
N LEU A 276 22.36 -30.98 9.55
CA LEU A 276 21.91 -31.32 10.88
C LEU A 276 23.06 -31.89 11.71
N LEU A 277 23.42 -31.19 12.77
CA LEU A 277 24.50 -31.56 13.68
C LEU A 277 23.94 -31.97 15.05
N ARG A 278 24.67 -32.80 15.75
CA ARG A 278 24.34 -33.15 17.13
C ARG A 278 24.46 -31.90 18.01
N GLY A 279 23.37 -31.49 18.63
CA GLY A 279 23.32 -30.30 19.47
C GLY A 279 22.55 -29.12 18.82
N ASP A 280 22.06 -29.26 17.59
CA ASP A 280 21.13 -28.31 17.01
C ASP A 280 19.81 -28.34 17.77
N TYR A 281 19.26 -27.17 18.05
CA TYR A 281 18.00 -27.02 18.76
C TYR A 281 17.26 -25.75 18.31
N ALA A 282 15.94 -25.77 18.50
CA ALA A 282 15.10 -24.59 18.38
C ALA A 282 14.49 -24.26 19.74
N THR A 283 14.46 -22.98 20.11
CA THR A 283 13.89 -22.51 21.36
C THR A 283 12.78 -21.51 21.11
N VAL A 284 11.64 -21.73 21.73
CA VAL A 284 10.52 -20.77 21.73
C VAL A 284 10.44 -20.16 23.13
N TYR A 285 10.61 -18.83 23.20
CA TYR A 285 10.45 -18.09 24.44
C TYR A 285 9.05 -17.49 24.50
N LEU A 286 8.37 -17.71 25.61
CA LEU A 286 7.05 -17.14 25.88
C LEU A 286 7.16 -16.17 27.06
N SER A 287 6.59 -14.99 26.93
CA SER A 287 6.43 -14.04 28.03
C SER A 287 4.94 -13.73 28.21
N GLY A 288 4.49 -13.72 29.46
CA GLY A 288 3.13 -13.31 29.84
C GLY A 288 3.08 -11.86 30.29
#